data_9387603d0024caef730ee1b5112dfdad
#
_entry.id   9387603d0024caef730ee1b5112dfdad
#
_cell.length_a   1.000
_cell.length_b   1.000
_cell.length_c   1.000
_cell.angle_alpha   90.00
_cell.angle_beta   90.00
_cell.angle_gamma   90.00
#
_symmetry.space_group_name_H-M   'P 1'
#
loop_
_entity.id
_entity.type
_entity.pdbx_description
1 polymer ?
#
loop_
_entity_poly.entity_id
_entity_poly.type
_entity_poly.pdbx_seq_one_letter_code
_entity_poly.pdbx_strand_id
1 'polypeptide(L)'
;MDVPNNELKIIQVAWVSPSMKLGFYIQPVLRNLNKIIPGLEIFTSEWPGFVPGCENAFKVNIVGKYRQISVGKTNAGYKRIVQLLPLEIIPNLLKLKPQVIFVTGLSLWTLLVLMLKPLTKWRVIIIYSGSSPNIDMSDSPVRNFSRRIMAESADAFITNSQGGKAYLTNVLKVEDPRVFARPYQIPDKQALLQSRKDNKLNLSNTQHPVFLFIGQTIHRKGLTFLLEACLLLEKQGCHNYTLIVIGDGSQRQELENWTREHGLQNRIKFEGWVDYGSLGGYFESTDVFIFPTLEDIWGMVVLEAMLFAKPIMCSKYAGVSEIISSGENGYIFDPFDPTEIAKFMQLFIDNPNVINSMGSKSQDLIADHTPEAAAKFLAEVQSFALKH
;
A
#
# COMPACT_ATOMS: atom_id res chain seq x y z
N MET A 1 19.62 8.87 51.49
CA MET A 1 19.17 9.66 50.33
C MET A 1 18.66 8.67 49.30
N ASP A 2 17.35 8.43 49.35
CA ASP A 2 16.71 7.50 48.42
C ASP A 2 16.62 8.17 47.07
N VAL A 3 17.31 7.58 46.07
CA VAL A 3 17.14 7.93 44.69
C VAL A 3 15.74 7.43 44.28
N PRO A 4 14.81 8.30 43.83
CA PRO A 4 13.50 7.83 43.44
C PRO A 4 13.67 6.92 42.24
N ASN A 5 13.27 5.67 42.42
CA ASN A 5 13.16 4.68 41.33
C ASN A 5 12.10 5.18 40.33
N ASN A 6 12.52 5.94 39.34
CA ASN A 6 11.67 6.39 38.24
C ASN A 6 11.47 5.17 37.35
N GLU A 7 10.62 4.21 37.75
CA GLU A 7 10.12 3.19 36.85
C GLU A 7 9.48 3.93 35.67
N LEU A 8 10.17 3.92 34.55
CA LEU A 8 9.63 4.39 33.28
C LEU A 8 8.32 3.65 33.03
N LYS A 9 7.21 4.33 33.27
CA LYS A 9 5.86 3.78 33.13
C LYS A 9 5.70 3.37 31.66
N ILE A 10 5.77 2.07 31.39
CA ILE A 10 5.63 1.52 30.03
C ILE A 10 4.25 1.93 29.50
N ILE A 11 4.25 2.68 28.41
CA ILE A 11 3.02 3.09 27.73
C ILE A 11 2.46 1.86 27.01
N GLN A 12 1.28 1.40 27.42
CA GLN A 12 0.59 0.31 26.74
C GLN A 12 -0.08 0.83 25.47
N VAL A 13 0.21 0.21 24.34
CA VAL A 13 -0.30 0.59 23.04
C VAL A 13 -1.00 -0.58 22.39
N ALA A 14 -2.22 -0.36 21.88
CA ALA A 14 -2.94 -1.33 21.10
C ALA A 14 -2.96 -0.92 19.61
N TRP A 15 -2.70 -1.90 18.74
CA TRP A 15 -2.96 -1.77 17.30
C TRP A 15 -4.15 -2.64 16.96
N VAL A 16 -5.25 -2.02 16.56
CA VAL A 16 -6.53 -2.69 16.30
C VAL A 16 -6.81 -2.69 14.79
N SER A 17 -6.87 -3.87 14.20
CA SER A 17 -7.19 -4.05 12.79
C SER A 17 -8.11 -5.26 12.60
N PRO A 18 -9.21 -5.15 11.84
CA PRO A 18 -10.11 -6.29 11.58
C PRO A 18 -9.38 -7.49 10.95
N SER A 19 -8.47 -7.24 10.02
CA SER A 19 -7.64 -8.25 9.35
C SER A 19 -6.26 -7.68 9.09
N MET A 20 -5.26 -8.49 9.37
CA MET A 20 -3.85 -8.26 9.02
C MET A 20 -3.36 -9.22 7.93
N LYS A 21 -4.27 -9.88 7.22
CA LYS A 21 -3.94 -10.89 6.19
C LYS A 21 -2.91 -10.40 5.16
N LEU A 22 -2.96 -9.13 4.79
CA LEU A 22 -1.99 -8.48 3.91
C LEU A 22 -0.97 -7.63 4.69
N GLY A 23 -0.86 -7.87 5.99
CA GLY A 23 -0.03 -7.06 6.90
C GLY A 23 1.47 -7.35 6.86
N PHE A 24 1.96 -8.05 5.84
CA PHE A 24 3.40 -8.33 5.70
C PHE A 24 4.24 -7.05 5.70
N TYR A 25 3.80 -6.02 4.98
CA TYR A 25 4.51 -4.75 4.82
C TYR A 25 4.64 -3.95 6.12
N ILE A 26 3.67 -4.07 7.02
CA ILE A 26 3.67 -3.28 8.26
C ILE A 26 4.47 -3.93 9.38
N GLN A 27 4.77 -5.23 9.32
CA GLN A 27 5.45 -5.95 10.39
C GLN A 27 6.84 -5.40 10.72
N PRO A 28 7.72 -5.07 9.76
CA PRO A 28 9.00 -4.43 10.04
C PRO A 28 8.85 -3.07 10.73
N VAL A 29 7.81 -2.31 10.35
CA VAL A 29 7.49 -1.02 11.01
C VAL A 29 7.02 -1.24 12.45
N LEU A 30 6.12 -2.20 12.67
CA LEU A 30 5.63 -2.54 14.02
C LEU A 30 6.75 -3.07 14.92
N ARG A 31 7.68 -3.87 14.38
CA ARG A 31 8.88 -4.30 15.09
C ARG A 31 9.71 -3.11 15.58
N ASN A 32 9.97 -2.16 14.70
CA ASN A 32 10.73 -0.97 15.07
C ASN A 32 9.93 -0.03 15.98
N LEU A 33 8.61 0.06 15.80
CA LEU A 33 7.75 0.81 16.69
C LEU A 33 7.78 0.22 18.13
N ASN A 34 7.72 -1.11 18.25
CA ASN A 34 7.79 -1.76 19.58
C ASN A 34 9.15 -1.57 20.28
N LYS A 35 10.25 -1.36 19.53
CA LYS A 35 11.55 -0.97 20.11
C LYS A 35 11.52 0.45 20.70
N ILE A 36 10.78 1.37 20.04
CA ILE A 36 10.64 2.77 20.49
C ILE A 36 9.63 2.86 21.63
N ILE A 37 8.53 2.11 21.51
CA ILE A 37 7.40 2.11 22.44
C ILE A 37 7.17 0.66 22.90
N PRO A 38 7.91 0.16 23.90
CA PRO A 38 7.70 -1.18 24.44
C PRO A 38 6.28 -1.33 24.98
N GLY A 39 5.63 -2.44 24.69
CA GLY A 39 4.25 -2.72 25.13
C GLY A 39 3.20 -2.61 24.02
N LEU A 40 3.62 -2.63 22.75
CA LEU A 40 2.70 -2.73 21.62
C LEU A 40 2.08 -4.13 21.55
N GLU A 41 0.74 -4.20 21.57
CA GLU A 41 -0.03 -5.41 21.30
C GLU A 41 -0.94 -5.23 20.11
N ILE A 42 -0.97 -6.22 19.22
CA ILE A 42 -1.82 -6.26 18.03
C ILE A 42 -3.10 -7.04 18.36
N PHE A 43 -4.26 -6.49 17.95
CA PHE A 43 -5.56 -7.13 18.05
C PHE A 43 -6.15 -7.26 16.65
N THR A 44 -6.36 -8.48 16.19
CA THR A 44 -6.88 -8.78 14.84
C THR A 44 -7.66 -10.08 14.84
N SER A 45 -8.58 -10.27 13.86
CA SER A 45 -9.23 -11.56 13.65
C SER A 45 -8.53 -12.46 12.62
N GLU A 46 -7.57 -11.91 11.86
CA GLU A 46 -6.75 -12.66 10.90
C GLU A 46 -5.30 -12.22 10.99
N TRP A 47 -4.42 -13.20 11.12
CA TRP A 47 -2.97 -13.00 11.16
C TRP A 47 -2.28 -13.90 10.13
N PRO A 48 -1.41 -13.37 9.23
CA PRO A 48 -0.76 -14.14 8.17
C PRO A 48 0.46 -14.96 8.64
N GLY A 49 0.83 -14.88 9.91
CA GLY A 49 2.12 -15.31 10.43
C GLY A 49 3.14 -14.17 10.47
N PHE A 50 4.27 -14.40 11.11
CA PHE A 50 5.37 -13.45 11.15
C PHE A 50 6.23 -13.54 9.89
N VAL A 51 6.64 -12.38 9.37
CA VAL A 51 7.70 -12.33 8.38
C VAL A 51 9.05 -12.58 9.07
N PRO A 52 10.05 -13.14 8.38
CA PRO A 52 11.37 -13.38 8.94
C PRO A 52 11.97 -12.14 9.61
N GLY A 53 12.50 -12.35 10.82
CA GLY A 53 13.05 -11.28 11.65
C GLY A 53 12.04 -10.44 12.42
N CYS A 54 10.74 -10.79 12.33
CA CYS A 54 9.69 -10.15 13.15
C CYS A 54 9.11 -11.10 14.20
N GLU A 55 9.57 -12.34 14.26
CA GLU A 55 9.13 -13.34 15.23
C GLU A 55 9.38 -12.81 16.66
N ASN A 56 8.36 -12.89 17.49
CA ASN A 56 8.39 -12.38 18.88
C ASN A 56 8.71 -10.89 19.06
N ALA A 57 8.70 -10.11 17.96
CA ALA A 57 9.00 -8.68 18.02
C ALA A 57 7.88 -7.87 18.70
N PHE A 58 6.68 -8.38 18.72
CA PHE A 58 5.48 -7.81 19.38
C PHE A 58 4.45 -8.90 19.60
N LYS A 59 3.52 -8.66 20.52
CA LYS A 59 2.46 -9.63 20.83
C LYS A 59 1.28 -9.49 19.88
N VAL A 60 0.78 -10.62 19.38
CA VAL A 60 -0.42 -10.69 18.53
C VAL A 60 -1.53 -11.45 19.27
N ASN A 61 -2.67 -10.79 19.42
CA ASN A 61 -3.89 -11.34 20.00
C ASN A 61 -4.91 -11.55 18.88
N ILE A 62 -5.20 -12.82 18.57
CA ILE A 62 -6.27 -13.16 17.62
C ILE A 62 -7.59 -13.14 18.39
N VAL A 63 -8.49 -12.24 17.98
CA VAL A 63 -9.77 -12.01 18.64
C VAL A 63 -10.92 -12.41 17.75
N GLY A 64 -11.67 -13.44 18.16
CA GLY A 64 -12.79 -13.99 17.43
C GLY A 64 -12.43 -14.56 16.06
N LYS A 65 -13.45 -14.68 15.20
CA LYS A 65 -13.27 -15.11 13.80
C LYS A 65 -13.54 -13.94 12.87
N TYR A 66 -12.68 -13.76 11.86
CA TYR A 66 -12.94 -12.80 10.79
C TYR A 66 -14.22 -13.20 10.04
N ARG A 67 -15.20 -12.31 10.06
CA ARG A 67 -16.45 -12.46 9.34
C ARG A 67 -16.75 -11.20 8.56
N GLN A 68 -17.15 -11.37 7.31
CA GLN A 68 -17.52 -10.25 6.45
C GLN A 68 -18.81 -10.58 5.71
N ILE A 69 -19.63 -9.56 5.51
CA ILE A 69 -20.82 -9.62 4.68
C ILE A 69 -20.53 -8.79 3.44
N SER A 70 -20.61 -9.41 2.25
CA SER A 70 -20.53 -8.69 1.00
C SER A 70 -21.86 -8.03 0.70
N VAL A 71 -21.87 -6.71 0.57
CA VAL A 71 -23.05 -5.89 0.25
C VAL A 71 -23.00 -5.36 -1.19
N GLY A 72 -22.16 -5.94 -2.03
CA GLY A 72 -22.03 -5.60 -3.44
C GLY A 72 -20.60 -5.26 -3.87
N LYS A 73 -20.49 -4.70 -5.08
CA LYS A 73 -19.22 -4.19 -5.63
C LYS A 73 -19.38 -2.72 -6.01
N THR A 74 -18.29 -1.97 -6.03
CA THR A 74 -18.21 -0.63 -6.63
C THR A 74 -18.07 -0.75 -8.15
N ASN A 75 -18.25 0.35 -8.87
CA ASN A 75 -18.02 0.40 -10.32
C ASN A 75 -16.57 0.06 -10.69
N ALA A 76 -15.61 0.36 -9.81
CA ALA A 76 -14.19 -0.01 -9.97
C ALA A 76 -13.86 -1.46 -9.55
N GLY A 77 -14.88 -2.27 -9.20
CA GLY A 77 -14.71 -3.68 -8.84
C GLY A 77 -14.27 -3.94 -7.38
N TYR A 78 -14.17 -2.91 -6.52
CA TYR A 78 -13.96 -3.13 -5.09
C TYR A 78 -15.17 -3.81 -4.47
N LYS A 79 -14.93 -4.84 -3.68
CA LYS A 79 -15.99 -5.45 -2.88
C LYS A 79 -16.43 -4.48 -1.78
N ARG A 80 -17.73 -4.19 -1.72
CA ARG A 80 -18.33 -3.53 -0.56
C ARG A 80 -18.54 -4.57 0.52
N ILE A 81 -17.78 -4.46 1.61
CA ILE A 81 -17.82 -5.42 2.71
C ILE A 81 -18.15 -4.68 4.00
N VAL A 82 -19.03 -5.28 4.80
CA VAL A 82 -19.19 -4.95 6.21
C VAL A 82 -18.48 -6.01 7.01
N GLN A 83 -17.45 -5.61 7.75
CA GLN A 83 -16.68 -6.48 8.62
C GLN A 83 -17.38 -6.58 9.96
N LEU A 84 -17.77 -7.79 10.36
CA LEU A 84 -18.41 -8.02 11.66
C LEU A 84 -17.36 -7.89 12.78
N LEU A 85 -17.81 -7.34 13.90
CA LEU A 85 -17.00 -7.11 15.08
C LEU A 85 -17.13 -8.30 16.03
N PRO A 86 -16.03 -8.99 16.41
CA PRO A 86 -16.06 -9.94 17.50
C PRO A 86 -16.10 -9.19 18.84
N LEU A 87 -17.09 -9.48 19.65
CA LEU A 87 -17.26 -8.80 20.94
C LEU A 87 -16.12 -9.10 21.93
N GLU A 88 -15.40 -10.19 21.70
CA GLU A 88 -14.23 -10.60 22.50
C GLU A 88 -13.10 -9.56 22.53
N ILE A 89 -13.09 -8.61 21.59
CA ILE A 89 -12.09 -7.53 21.61
C ILE A 89 -12.25 -6.61 22.83
N ILE A 90 -13.50 -6.41 23.30
CA ILE A 90 -13.80 -5.47 24.39
C ILE A 90 -13.09 -5.88 25.69
N PRO A 91 -13.30 -7.10 26.24
CA PRO A 91 -12.62 -7.49 27.48
C PRO A 91 -11.11 -7.54 27.34
N ASN A 92 -10.60 -7.85 26.14
CA ASN A 92 -9.15 -7.85 25.90
C ASN A 92 -8.56 -6.44 25.98
N LEU A 93 -9.17 -5.44 25.33
CA LEU A 93 -8.74 -4.05 25.42
C LEU A 93 -8.90 -3.48 26.83
N LEU A 94 -10.00 -3.79 27.53
CA LEU A 94 -10.21 -3.36 28.92
C LEU A 94 -9.19 -3.98 29.89
N LYS A 95 -8.75 -5.21 29.65
CA LYS A 95 -7.69 -5.88 30.41
C LYS A 95 -6.32 -5.27 30.14
N LEU A 96 -6.00 -4.95 28.88
CA LEU A 96 -4.73 -4.31 28.50
C LEU A 96 -4.60 -2.90 29.08
N LYS A 97 -5.72 -2.15 29.15
CA LYS A 97 -5.79 -0.75 29.57
C LYS A 97 -4.82 0.15 28.77
N PRO A 98 -4.90 0.12 27.42
CA PRO A 98 -3.98 0.90 26.60
C PRO A 98 -4.17 2.40 26.86
N GLN A 99 -3.09 3.17 26.80
CA GLN A 99 -3.16 4.63 26.79
C GLN A 99 -3.42 5.15 25.38
N VAL A 100 -2.93 4.45 24.35
CA VAL A 100 -3.12 4.80 22.94
C VAL A 100 -3.58 3.59 22.14
N ILE A 101 -4.54 3.81 21.27
CA ILE A 101 -5.02 2.80 20.30
C ILE A 101 -4.83 3.34 18.89
N PHE A 102 -4.02 2.66 18.09
CA PHE A 102 -4.03 2.79 16.64
C PHE A 102 -5.14 1.89 16.08
N VAL A 103 -6.07 2.45 15.32
CA VAL A 103 -7.15 1.68 14.70
C VAL A 103 -7.20 1.90 13.19
N THR A 104 -7.33 0.81 12.41
CA THR A 104 -7.27 0.89 10.97
C THR A 104 -8.64 1.13 10.34
N GLY A 105 -8.74 2.18 9.52
CA GLY A 105 -9.91 2.57 8.76
C GLY A 105 -11.04 3.16 9.62
N LEU A 106 -12.10 3.59 8.93
CA LEU A 106 -13.34 4.10 9.54
C LEU A 106 -14.40 2.98 9.50
N SER A 107 -14.28 2.03 10.40
CA SER A 107 -15.02 0.76 10.46
C SER A 107 -15.83 0.62 11.75
N LEU A 108 -16.60 -0.48 11.87
CA LEU A 108 -17.30 -0.82 13.12
C LEU A 108 -16.32 -1.03 14.28
N TRP A 109 -15.10 -1.49 14.02
CA TRP A 109 -14.06 -1.63 15.03
C TRP A 109 -13.63 -0.26 15.57
N THR A 110 -13.47 0.70 14.67
CA THR A 110 -13.17 2.10 15.03
C THR A 110 -14.30 2.72 15.84
N LEU A 111 -15.53 2.52 15.39
CA LEU A 111 -16.72 3.01 16.10
C LEU A 111 -16.78 2.48 17.54
N LEU A 112 -16.56 1.17 17.73
CA LEU A 112 -16.54 0.56 19.06
C LEU A 112 -15.47 1.18 19.97
N VAL A 113 -14.24 1.30 19.44
CA VAL A 113 -13.12 1.87 20.19
C VAL A 113 -13.46 3.30 20.64
N LEU A 114 -14.04 4.10 19.74
CA LEU A 114 -14.46 5.47 20.03
C LEU A 114 -15.62 5.56 21.02
N MET A 115 -16.60 4.64 20.97
CA MET A 115 -17.71 4.58 21.93
C MET A 115 -17.23 4.28 23.36
N LEU A 116 -16.17 3.49 23.51
CA LEU A 116 -15.59 3.17 24.82
C LEU A 116 -14.62 4.26 25.34
N LYS A 117 -14.16 5.15 24.49
CA LYS A 117 -13.20 6.21 24.83
C LYS A 117 -13.61 7.07 26.04
N PRO A 118 -14.86 7.54 26.17
CA PRO A 118 -15.27 8.36 27.32
C PRO A 118 -15.11 7.67 28.68
N LEU A 119 -15.25 6.34 28.70
CA LEU A 119 -15.15 5.52 29.92
C LEU A 119 -13.71 5.16 30.25
N THR A 120 -12.87 4.98 29.23
CA THR A 120 -11.51 4.44 29.37
C THR A 120 -10.43 5.50 29.31
N LYS A 121 -10.75 6.68 28.74
CA LYS A 121 -9.86 7.84 28.56
C LYS A 121 -8.62 7.54 27.71
N TRP A 122 -8.63 6.44 26.91
CA TRP A 122 -7.55 6.18 25.95
C TRP A 122 -7.54 7.19 24.81
N ARG A 123 -6.39 7.37 24.18
CA ARG A 123 -6.26 8.16 22.97
C ARG A 123 -6.43 7.28 21.74
N VAL A 124 -7.10 7.80 20.71
CA VAL A 124 -7.42 7.04 19.50
C VAL A 124 -6.82 7.71 18.29
N ILE A 125 -5.94 7.00 17.60
CA ILE A 125 -5.32 7.40 16.34
C ILE A 125 -5.91 6.55 15.22
N ILE A 126 -6.57 7.20 14.27
CA ILE A 126 -7.15 6.50 13.11
C ILE A 126 -6.14 6.46 11.97
N ILE A 127 -5.86 5.25 11.48
CA ILE A 127 -5.03 5.01 10.32
C ILE A 127 -5.93 4.92 9.09
N TYR A 128 -5.86 5.93 8.23
CA TYR A 128 -6.59 6.01 6.98
C TYR A 128 -5.61 5.89 5.82
N SER A 129 -5.50 4.69 5.23
CA SER A 129 -4.39 4.34 4.31
C SER A 129 -4.27 5.21 3.07
N GLY A 130 -5.35 5.85 2.65
CA GLY A 130 -5.37 6.75 1.50
C GLY A 130 -6.78 6.95 0.98
N SER A 131 -6.91 7.81 -0.02
CA SER A 131 -8.16 8.24 -0.62
C SER A 131 -8.29 7.74 -2.05
N SER A 132 -9.49 7.33 -2.43
CA SER A 132 -9.89 7.15 -3.82
C SER A 132 -11.42 7.26 -3.94
N PRO A 133 -11.97 7.64 -5.11
CA PRO A 133 -13.40 7.89 -5.27
C PRO A 133 -14.29 6.73 -4.82
N ASN A 134 -13.92 5.49 -5.19
CA ASN A 134 -14.71 4.29 -4.86
C ASN A 134 -14.52 3.80 -3.41
N ILE A 135 -13.45 4.20 -2.73
CA ILE A 135 -13.22 3.90 -1.31
C ILE A 135 -13.88 4.94 -0.43
N ASP A 136 -13.72 6.20 -0.77
CA ASP A 136 -14.27 7.32 0.01
C ASP A 136 -15.78 7.38 -0.11
N MET A 137 -16.31 7.16 -1.33
CA MET A 137 -17.72 7.30 -1.62
C MET A 137 -18.25 8.64 -1.06
N SER A 138 -17.55 9.73 -1.39
CA SER A 138 -17.82 11.08 -0.89
C SER A 138 -19.22 11.59 -1.21
N ASP A 139 -19.88 10.99 -2.20
CA ASP A 139 -21.26 11.31 -2.60
C ASP A 139 -22.33 10.69 -1.67
N SER A 140 -21.94 9.87 -0.67
CA SER A 140 -22.87 9.25 0.27
C SER A 140 -23.01 10.09 1.56
N PRO A 141 -24.14 10.83 1.74
CA PRO A 141 -24.34 11.69 2.91
C PRO A 141 -24.32 10.93 4.23
N VAL A 142 -24.96 9.75 4.25
CA VAL A 142 -25.04 8.90 5.46
C VAL A 142 -23.65 8.42 5.87
N ARG A 143 -22.84 7.98 4.90
CA ARG A 143 -21.47 7.52 5.16
C ARG A 143 -20.57 8.66 5.64
N ASN A 144 -20.67 9.82 5.01
CA ASN A 144 -19.91 11.00 5.42
C ASN A 144 -20.32 11.46 6.82
N PHE A 145 -21.62 11.45 7.15
CA PHE A 145 -22.09 11.79 8.47
C PHE A 145 -21.55 10.84 9.56
N SER A 146 -21.66 9.53 9.35
CA SER A 146 -21.11 8.55 10.31
C SER A 146 -19.60 8.64 10.47
N ARG A 147 -18.88 8.89 9.36
CA ARG A 147 -17.42 9.08 9.39
C ARG A 147 -17.01 10.38 10.08
N ARG A 148 -17.79 11.47 9.93
CA ARG A 148 -17.54 12.73 10.64
C ARG A 148 -17.68 12.58 12.14
N ILE A 149 -18.69 11.88 12.63
CA ILE A 149 -18.85 11.58 14.06
C ILE A 149 -17.61 10.81 14.59
N MET A 150 -17.16 9.80 13.84
CA MET A 150 -15.93 9.09 14.22
C MET A 150 -14.70 10.02 14.18
N ALA A 151 -14.63 10.89 13.19
CA ALA A 151 -13.52 11.82 13.01
C ALA A 151 -13.43 12.88 14.13
N GLU A 152 -14.56 13.41 14.59
CA GLU A 152 -14.64 14.34 15.72
C GLU A 152 -14.13 13.71 17.02
N SER A 153 -14.40 12.42 17.21
CA SER A 153 -14.06 11.69 18.44
C SER A 153 -12.63 11.18 18.50
N ALA A 154 -11.90 11.12 17.39
CA ALA A 154 -10.51 10.66 17.34
C ALA A 154 -9.52 11.78 17.74
N ASP A 155 -8.34 11.42 18.24
CA ASP A 155 -7.32 12.39 18.67
C ASP A 155 -6.38 12.77 17.52
N ALA A 156 -6.04 11.83 16.63
CA ALA A 156 -5.20 12.08 15.47
C ALA A 156 -5.49 11.12 14.30
N PHE A 157 -4.99 11.47 13.14
CA PHE A 157 -5.12 10.69 11.90
C PHE A 157 -3.76 10.50 11.22
N ILE A 158 -3.56 9.32 10.66
CA ILE A 158 -2.41 9.01 9.83
C ILE A 158 -2.90 8.58 8.46
N THR A 159 -2.28 9.09 7.41
CA THR A 159 -2.53 8.68 6.02
C THR A 159 -1.23 8.60 5.23
N ASN A 160 -1.20 7.78 4.15
CA ASN A 160 -0.01 7.66 3.29
C ASN A 160 0.16 8.85 2.33
N SER A 161 -0.93 9.56 1.99
CA SER A 161 -0.96 10.48 0.85
C SER A 161 -1.57 11.84 1.19
N GLN A 162 -1.21 12.86 0.42
CA GLN A 162 -1.86 14.19 0.48
C GLN A 162 -3.33 14.11 0.06
N GLY A 163 -3.68 13.20 -0.89
CA GLY A 163 -5.07 12.91 -1.23
C GLY A 163 -5.88 12.42 -0.03
N GLY A 164 -5.29 11.52 0.78
CA GLY A 164 -5.89 11.07 2.05
C GLY A 164 -6.08 12.21 3.05
N LYS A 165 -5.08 13.10 3.17
CA LYS A 165 -5.18 14.31 4.00
C LYS A 165 -6.32 15.22 3.52
N ALA A 166 -6.38 15.49 2.22
CA ALA A 166 -7.44 16.34 1.63
C ALA A 166 -8.84 15.77 1.89
N TYR A 167 -9.03 14.45 1.80
CA TYR A 167 -10.30 13.83 2.17
C TYR A 167 -10.65 14.05 3.65
N LEU A 168 -9.72 13.81 4.55
CA LEU A 168 -9.93 13.98 5.99
C LEU A 168 -10.25 15.43 6.35
N THR A 169 -9.53 16.41 5.81
CA THR A 169 -9.73 17.82 6.12
C THR A 169 -10.93 18.44 5.38
N ASN A 170 -11.05 18.20 4.07
CA ASN A 170 -12.05 18.89 3.24
C ASN A 170 -13.43 18.22 3.32
N VAL A 171 -13.48 16.87 3.38
CA VAL A 171 -14.75 16.11 3.39
C VAL A 171 -15.19 15.79 4.81
N LEU A 172 -14.30 15.25 5.65
CA LEU A 172 -14.63 14.87 7.01
C LEU A 172 -14.49 16.03 8.02
N LYS A 173 -13.92 17.15 7.59
CA LYS A 173 -13.75 18.37 8.41
C LYS A 173 -12.85 18.19 9.64
N VAL A 174 -11.88 17.27 9.54
CA VAL A 174 -10.84 17.13 10.56
C VAL A 174 -9.92 18.35 10.52
N GLU A 175 -9.57 18.90 11.66
CA GLU A 175 -8.60 19.99 11.77
C GLU A 175 -7.21 19.55 11.28
N ASP A 176 -6.57 20.40 10.46
CA ASP A 176 -5.30 20.07 9.80
C ASP A 176 -4.19 19.63 10.77
N PRO A 177 -3.97 20.24 11.95
CA PRO A 177 -2.94 19.82 12.89
C PRO A 177 -3.10 18.39 13.42
N ARG A 178 -4.30 17.80 13.29
CA ARG A 178 -4.58 16.42 13.71
C ARG A 178 -4.34 15.40 12.60
N VAL A 179 -4.00 15.83 11.37
CA VAL A 179 -3.84 14.95 10.20
C VAL A 179 -2.38 14.91 9.75
N PHE A 180 -1.78 13.74 9.88
CA PHE A 180 -0.39 13.45 9.55
C PHE A 180 -0.34 12.65 8.25
N ALA A 181 0.09 13.29 7.15
CA ALA A 181 0.23 12.68 5.83
C ALA A 181 1.70 12.36 5.56
N ARG A 182 2.07 11.10 5.73
CA ARG A 182 3.40 10.55 5.43
C ARG A 182 3.27 9.05 5.18
N PRO A 183 3.97 8.50 4.17
CA PRO A 183 4.03 7.06 3.97
C PRO A 183 4.51 6.33 5.22
N TYR A 184 3.72 5.40 5.73
CA TYR A 184 4.01 4.55 6.87
C TYR A 184 4.04 3.06 6.49
N GLN A 185 3.49 2.72 5.34
CA GLN A 185 3.61 1.39 4.74
C GLN A 185 4.84 1.40 3.85
N ILE A 186 5.90 0.77 4.29
CA ILE A 186 7.21 0.78 3.63
C ILE A 186 7.61 -0.66 3.30
N PRO A 187 7.99 -0.96 2.03
CA PRO A 187 8.42 -2.29 1.67
C PRO A 187 9.79 -2.62 2.26
N ASP A 188 10.03 -3.92 2.45
CA ASP A 188 11.32 -4.45 2.89
C ASP A 188 12.04 -5.13 1.72
N LYS A 189 13.18 -4.57 1.30
CA LYS A 189 13.98 -5.12 0.20
C LYS A 189 14.47 -6.55 0.48
N GLN A 190 14.80 -6.86 1.73
CA GLN A 190 15.24 -8.21 2.11
C GLN A 190 14.12 -9.22 1.95
N ALA A 191 12.90 -8.86 2.33
CA ALA A 191 11.73 -9.72 2.17
C ALA A 191 11.42 -10.04 0.70
N LEU A 192 11.67 -9.10 -0.21
CA LEU A 192 11.51 -9.29 -1.65
C LEU A 192 12.56 -10.21 -2.28
N LEU A 193 13.68 -10.47 -1.59
CA LEU A 193 14.80 -11.29 -2.07
C LEU A 193 14.92 -12.65 -1.38
N GLN A 194 13.99 -13.01 -0.48
CA GLN A 194 14.12 -14.21 0.37
C GLN A 194 14.15 -15.52 -0.39
N SER A 195 13.38 -15.64 -1.47
CA SER A 195 13.27 -16.89 -2.27
C SER A 195 14.20 -16.89 -3.49
N ARG A 196 15.29 -16.12 -3.44
CA ARG A 196 16.24 -15.93 -4.56
C ARG A 196 16.87 -17.23 -5.09
N LYS A 197 16.70 -18.35 -4.40
CA LYS A 197 17.50 -19.59 -4.68
C LYS A 197 17.15 -20.29 -6.00
N ASP A 198 15.96 -20.13 -6.57
CA ASP A 198 15.52 -21.01 -7.66
C ASP A 198 15.01 -20.33 -8.96
N ASN A 199 14.80 -19.02 -9.00
CA ASN A 199 14.26 -18.37 -10.19
C ASN A 199 15.24 -17.33 -10.75
N LYS A 200 16.32 -17.79 -11.39
CA LYS A 200 16.94 -16.98 -12.45
C LYS A 200 15.91 -16.89 -13.58
N LEU A 201 15.26 -15.74 -13.69
CA LEU A 201 14.48 -15.44 -14.88
C LEU A 201 15.35 -15.73 -16.11
N ASN A 202 14.90 -16.65 -16.94
CA ASN A 202 15.55 -16.87 -18.21
C ASN A 202 15.13 -15.74 -19.18
N LEU A 203 15.80 -14.60 -19.04
CA LEU A 203 15.60 -13.44 -19.92
C LEU A 203 16.48 -13.51 -21.18
N SER A 204 17.11 -14.66 -21.47
CA SER A 204 18.03 -14.82 -22.61
C SER A 204 17.43 -14.45 -23.98
N ASN A 205 16.10 -14.38 -24.09
CA ASN A 205 15.37 -14.05 -25.32
C ASN A 205 14.43 -12.82 -25.12
N THR A 206 14.77 -11.89 -24.23
CA THR A 206 14.00 -10.66 -24.07
C THR A 206 14.65 -9.49 -24.82
N GLN A 207 13.82 -8.66 -25.44
CA GLN A 207 14.25 -7.38 -25.99
C GLN A 207 14.22 -6.33 -24.88
N HIS A 208 15.24 -5.52 -24.81
CA HIS A 208 15.32 -4.39 -23.88
C HIS A 208 14.86 -3.08 -24.55
N PRO A 209 14.25 -2.16 -23.78
CA PRO A 209 13.99 -2.25 -22.35
C PRO A 209 12.90 -3.26 -22.01
N VAL A 210 13.03 -3.89 -20.83
CA VAL A 210 12.03 -4.79 -20.27
C VAL A 210 11.14 -4.01 -19.30
N PHE A 211 9.88 -3.83 -19.69
CA PHE A 211 8.86 -3.24 -18.83
C PHE A 211 8.26 -4.30 -17.89
N LEU A 212 8.00 -3.92 -16.65
CA LEU A 212 7.45 -4.81 -15.64
C LEU A 212 6.13 -4.27 -15.09
N PHE A 213 5.10 -5.09 -15.12
CA PHE A 213 3.86 -4.90 -14.37
C PHE A 213 3.75 -5.97 -13.28
N ILE A 214 3.40 -5.57 -12.05
CA ILE A 214 3.06 -6.49 -10.95
C ILE A 214 1.73 -6.06 -10.34
N GLY A 215 0.76 -6.97 -10.35
CA GLY A 215 -0.55 -6.72 -9.76
C GLY A 215 -1.60 -7.74 -10.15
N GLN A 216 -2.79 -7.64 -9.56
CA GLN A 216 -3.92 -8.49 -9.98
C GLN A 216 -4.31 -8.18 -11.44
N THR A 217 -4.59 -9.21 -12.23
CA THR A 217 -5.11 -9.07 -13.59
C THR A 217 -6.63 -8.87 -13.57
N ILE A 218 -7.06 -7.69 -13.14
CA ILE A 218 -8.45 -7.24 -13.05
C ILE A 218 -8.61 -5.87 -13.69
N HIS A 219 -9.81 -5.50 -14.11
CA HIS A 219 -10.09 -4.25 -14.84
C HIS A 219 -9.49 -3.01 -14.18
N ARG A 220 -9.65 -2.88 -12.86
CA ARG A 220 -9.12 -1.73 -12.09
C ARG A 220 -7.62 -1.52 -12.24
N LYS A 221 -6.85 -2.55 -12.56
CA LYS A 221 -5.39 -2.46 -12.73
C LYS A 221 -4.93 -1.98 -14.11
N GLY A 222 -5.89 -1.75 -15.03
CA GLY A 222 -5.64 -1.01 -16.28
C GLY A 222 -4.80 -1.75 -17.33
N LEU A 223 -4.63 -3.07 -17.19
CA LEU A 223 -3.83 -3.85 -18.14
C LEU A 223 -4.36 -3.77 -19.58
N THR A 224 -5.67 -3.69 -19.78
CA THR A 224 -6.27 -3.55 -21.12
C THR A 224 -5.67 -2.36 -21.87
N PHE A 225 -5.62 -1.19 -21.23
CA PHE A 225 -5.08 0.04 -21.85
C PHE A 225 -3.56 -0.04 -22.08
N LEU A 226 -2.82 -0.73 -21.20
CA LEU A 226 -1.40 -0.99 -21.41
C LEU A 226 -1.16 -1.91 -22.62
N LEU A 227 -1.99 -2.95 -22.79
CA LEU A 227 -1.90 -3.81 -23.97
C LEU A 227 -2.28 -3.07 -25.28
N GLU A 228 -3.27 -2.19 -25.22
CA GLU A 228 -3.62 -1.30 -26.36
C GLU A 228 -2.43 -0.37 -26.71
N ALA A 229 -1.72 0.16 -25.71
CA ALA A 229 -0.49 0.92 -25.95
C ALA A 229 0.61 0.08 -26.63
N CYS A 230 0.77 -1.17 -26.22
CA CYS A 230 1.69 -2.11 -26.89
C CYS A 230 1.27 -2.36 -28.36
N LEU A 231 -0.02 -2.45 -28.65
CA LEU A 231 -0.53 -2.60 -30.02
C LEU A 231 -0.26 -1.35 -30.86
N LEU A 232 -0.33 -0.15 -30.28
CA LEU A 232 0.05 1.09 -30.97
C LEU A 232 1.53 1.09 -31.35
N LEU A 233 2.42 0.69 -30.41
CA LEU A 233 3.85 0.55 -30.67
C LEU A 233 4.14 -0.46 -31.79
N GLU A 234 3.46 -1.62 -31.79
CA GLU A 234 3.59 -2.63 -32.87
C GLU A 234 3.20 -2.06 -34.25
N LYS A 235 2.07 -1.32 -34.32
CA LYS A 235 1.63 -0.67 -35.55
C LYS A 235 2.57 0.43 -36.06
N GLN A 236 3.33 1.04 -35.14
CA GLN A 236 4.37 2.04 -35.47
C GLN A 236 5.71 1.41 -35.84
N GLY A 237 5.80 0.08 -35.85
CA GLY A 237 7.05 -0.65 -36.15
C GLY A 237 8.05 -0.65 -34.97
N CYS A 238 7.61 -0.32 -33.77
CA CYS A 238 8.44 -0.32 -32.58
C CYS A 238 8.38 -1.71 -31.90
N HIS A 239 9.43 -2.51 -32.13
CA HIS A 239 9.46 -3.91 -31.72
C HIS A 239 10.52 -4.24 -30.65
N ASN A 240 11.37 -3.29 -30.28
CA ASN A 240 12.54 -3.52 -29.43
C ASN A 240 12.19 -3.29 -27.95
N TYR A 241 11.29 -4.10 -27.40
CA TYR A 241 10.95 -4.11 -25.98
C TYR A 241 10.31 -5.45 -25.58
N THR A 242 10.20 -5.67 -24.30
CA THR A 242 9.41 -6.77 -23.71
C THR A 242 8.58 -6.22 -22.56
N LEU A 243 7.32 -6.70 -22.43
CA LEU A 243 6.47 -6.46 -21.27
C LEU A 243 6.31 -7.77 -20.49
N ILE A 244 6.68 -7.76 -19.20
CA ILE A 244 6.44 -8.87 -18.28
C ILE A 244 5.26 -8.51 -17.36
N VAL A 245 4.26 -9.38 -17.33
CA VAL A 245 3.04 -9.25 -16.53
C VAL A 245 3.04 -10.29 -15.44
N ILE A 246 3.17 -9.85 -14.18
CA ILE A 246 3.12 -10.72 -13.00
C ILE A 246 1.81 -10.51 -12.25
N GLY A 247 1.17 -11.62 -11.92
CA GLY A 247 -0.06 -11.68 -11.13
C GLY A 247 -1.15 -12.47 -11.81
N ASP A 248 -2.25 -12.63 -11.11
CA ASP A 248 -3.41 -13.40 -11.55
C ASP A 248 -4.71 -12.64 -11.26
N GLY A 249 -5.79 -13.04 -11.91
CA GLY A 249 -7.10 -12.44 -11.71
C GLY A 249 -8.09 -12.79 -12.80
N SER A 250 -9.29 -12.21 -12.70
CA SER A 250 -10.42 -12.56 -13.55
C SER A 250 -10.26 -12.24 -15.04
N GLN A 251 -9.34 -11.33 -15.39
CA GLN A 251 -9.11 -10.95 -16.78
C GLN A 251 -7.90 -11.67 -17.42
N ARG A 252 -7.14 -12.47 -16.68
CA ARG A 252 -5.91 -13.05 -17.19
C ARG A 252 -6.11 -13.79 -18.51
N GLN A 253 -7.03 -14.74 -18.56
CA GLN A 253 -7.26 -15.56 -19.74
C GLN A 253 -7.72 -14.72 -20.94
N GLU A 254 -8.58 -13.74 -20.71
CA GLU A 254 -9.04 -12.79 -21.72
C GLU A 254 -7.87 -11.99 -22.32
N LEU A 255 -7.00 -11.43 -21.47
CA LEU A 255 -5.86 -10.62 -21.88
C LEU A 255 -4.78 -11.46 -22.60
N GLU A 256 -4.52 -12.69 -22.16
CA GLU A 256 -3.64 -13.62 -22.88
C GLU A 256 -4.17 -14.00 -24.26
N ASN A 257 -5.49 -14.22 -24.41
CA ASN A 257 -6.13 -14.48 -25.67
C ASN A 257 -6.03 -13.26 -26.59
N TRP A 258 -6.39 -12.09 -26.09
CA TRP A 258 -6.29 -10.83 -26.81
C TRP A 258 -4.86 -10.55 -27.31
N THR A 259 -3.85 -10.82 -26.49
CA THR A 259 -2.43 -10.68 -26.84
C THR A 259 -2.05 -11.58 -28.03
N ARG A 260 -2.55 -12.81 -28.06
CA ARG A 260 -2.31 -13.74 -29.20
C ARG A 260 -3.03 -13.32 -30.48
N GLU A 261 -4.29 -12.90 -30.36
CA GLU A 261 -5.10 -12.43 -31.49
C GLU A 261 -4.49 -11.20 -32.20
N HIS A 262 -3.76 -10.37 -31.46
CA HIS A 262 -3.10 -9.17 -31.98
C HIS A 262 -1.61 -9.38 -32.28
N GLY A 263 -1.09 -10.61 -32.22
CA GLY A 263 0.29 -10.92 -32.60
C GLY A 263 1.36 -10.48 -31.65
N LEU A 264 0.99 -10.12 -30.39
CA LEU A 264 1.89 -9.55 -29.37
C LEU A 264 2.55 -10.60 -28.45
N GLN A 265 2.30 -11.91 -28.67
CA GLN A 265 2.80 -12.99 -27.79
C GLN A 265 4.34 -13.07 -27.69
N ASN A 266 5.06 -12.50 -28.65
CA ASN A 266 6.52 -12.41 -28.62
C ASN A 266 7.03 -11.21 -27.81
N ARG A 267 6.17 -10.25 -27.49
CA ARG A 267 6.48 -9.00 -26.76
C ARG A 267 5.99 -9.05 -25.32
N ILE A 268 4.88 -9.74 -25.05
CA ILE A 268 4.19 -9.73 -23.76
C ILE A 268 4.21 -11.13 -23.18
N LYS A 269 4.77 -11.24 -21.96
CA LYS A 269 4.90 -12.49 -21.22
C LYS A 269 4.06 -12.43 -19.96
N PHE A 270 3.15 -13.39 -19.77
CA PHE A 270 2.34 -13.54 -18.57
C PHE A 270 2.95 -14.63 -17.68
N GLU A 271 3.56 -14.21 -16.55
CA GLU A 271 4.22 -15.13 -15.61
C GLU A 271 3.23 -15.76 -14.61
N GLY A 272 2.05 -15.14 -14.46
CA GLY A 272 1.09 -15.58 -13.45
C GLY A 272 1.46 -15.14 -12.04
N TRP A 273 0.96 -15.87 -11.04
CA TRP A 273 1.26 -15.61 -9.66
C TRP A 273 2.73 -15.93 -9.32
N VAL A 274 3.37 -14.98 -8.67
CA VAL A 274 4.75 -15.14 -8.16
C VAL A 274 4.75 -14.83 -6.66
N ASP A 275 5.45 -15.64 -5.88
CA ASP A 275 5.61 -15.43 -4.46
C ASP A 275 6.35 -14.12 -4.16
N TYR A 276 5.93 -13.43 -3.08
CA TYR A 276 6.48 -12.13 -2.70
C TYR A 276 8.01 -12.13 -2.58
N GLY A 277 8.57 -13.16 -1.95
CA GLY A 277 10.02 -13.31 -1.78
C GLY A 277 10.81 -13.55 -3.07
N SER A 278 10.14 -13.82 -4.19
CA SER A 278 10.76 -14.01 -5.52
C SER A 278 10.67 -12.75 -6.39
N LEU A 279 9.86 -11.75 -6.01
CA LEU A 279 9.65 -10.53 -6.80
C LEU A 279 10.93 -9.71 -6.99
N GLY A 280 11.84 -9.75 -6.01
CA GLY A 280 13.13 -9.05 -6.11
C GLY A 280 13.93 -9.43 -7.34
N GLY A 281 13.91 -10.72 -7.74
CA GLY A 281 14.59 -11.19 -8.96
C GLY A 281 14.02 -10.57 -10.24
N TYR A 282 12.70 -10.36 -10.29
CA TYR A 282 12.05 -9.67 -11.40
C TYR A 282 12.41 -8.19 -11.44
N PHE A 283 12.35 -7.51 -10.29
CA PHE A 283 12.80 -6.13 -10.24
C PHE A 283 14.27 -5.96 -10.67
N GLU A 284 15.17 -6.85 -10.23
CA GLU A 284 16.58 -6.78 -10.62
C GLU A 284 16.80 -6.97 -12.13
N SER A 285 15.98 -7.82 -12.76
CA SER A 285 16.15 -8.26 -14.14
C SER A 285 15.38 -7.43 -15.17
N THR A 286 14.58 -6.45 -14.77
CA THR A 286 13.77 -5.59 -15.63
C THR A 286 14.26 -4.16 -15.61
N ASP A 287 13.82 -3.34 -16.54
CA ASP A 287 14.35 -1.99 -16.75
C ASP A 287 13.43 -0.89 -16.24
N VAL A 288 12.14 -0.96 -16.52
CA VAL A 288 11.14 0.07 -16.22
C VAL A 288 9.93 -0.56 -15.55
N PHE A 289 9.42 0.05 -14.50
CA PHE A 289 8.19 -0.40 -13.85
C PHE A 289 6.98 0.40 -14.33
N ILE A 290 5.89 -0.28 -14.72
CA ILE A 290 4.64 0.35 -15.18
C ILE A 290 3.49 0.02 -14.22
N PHE A 291 2.78 1.07 -13.78
CA PHE A 291 1.63 0.97 -12.89
C PHE A 291 0.41 1.68 -13.50
N PRO A 292 -0.31 1.06 -14.46
CA PRO A 292 -1.37 1.67 -15.24
C PRO A 292 -2.74 1.60 -14.55
N THR A 293 -2.77 1.55 -13.22
CA THR A 293 -4.01 1.37 -12.46
C THR A 293 -5.02 2.48 -12.75
N LEU A 294 -6.29 2.12 -12.90
CA LEU A 294 -7.40 3.07 -13.06
C LEU A 294 -7.80 3.69 -11.72
N GLU A 295 -7.45 3.04 -10.63
CA GLU A 295 -7.66 3.53 -9.28
C GLU A 295 -6.82 2.72 -8.29
N ASP A 296 -6.04 3.39 -7.45
CA ASP A 296 -5.35 2.78 -6.31
C ASP A 296 -5.17 3.79 -5.18
N ILE A 297 -5.47 3.38 -3.95
CA ILE A 297 -5.35 4.26 -2.78
C ILE A 297 -3.91 4.65 -2.45
N TRP A 298 -2.93 3.78 -2.82
CA TRP A 298 -1.51 4.04 -2.63
C TRP A 298 -0.70 3.47 -3.79
N GLY A 299 -0.34 2.20 -3.77
CA GLY A 299 0.48 1.56 -4.79
C GLY A 299 1.82 1.12 -4.24
N MET A 300 1.82 0.27 -3.20
CA MET A 300 3.03 -0.25 -2.55
C MET A 300 4.06 -0.80 -3.52
N VAL A 301 3.61 -1.47 -4.58
CA VAL A 301 4.50 -2.08 -5.58
C VAL A 301 5.38 -1.06 -6.32
N VAL A 302 4.94 0.20 -6.39
CA VAL A 302 5.76 1.29 -6.95
C VAL A 302 6.95 1.58 -6.04
N LEU A 303 6.74 1.63 -4.72
CA LEU A 303 7.84 1.77 -3.75
C LEU A 303 8.80 0.57 -3.82
N GLU A 304 8.26 -0.63 -4.04
CA GLU A 304 9.08 -1.83 -4.25
C GLU A 304 9.98 -1.67 -5.47
N ALA A 305 9.44 -1.24 -6.60
CA ALA A 305 10.21 -0.96 -7.82
C ALA A 305 11.29 0.12 -7.61
N MET A 306 10.95 1.19 -6.88
CA MET A 306 11.89 2.28 -6.54
C MET A 306 13.06 1.79 -5.67
N LEU A 307 12.84 0.83 -4.74
CA LEU A 307 13.91 0.19 -3.96
C LEU A 307 14.93 -0.54 -4.82
N PHE A 308 14.51 -1.00 -6.02
CA PHE A 308 15.38 -1.65 -7.00
C PHE A 308 15.86 -0.69 -8.09
N ALA A 309 15.85 0.61 -7.82
CA ALA A 309 16.30 1.64 -8.74
C ALA A 309 15.63 1.55 -10.12
N LYS A 310 14.30 1.39 -10.16
CA LYS A 310 13.55 1.41 -11.42
C LYS A 310 12.93 2.78 -11.68
N PRO A 311 13.05 3.32 -12.91
CA PRO A 311 12.20 4.41 -13.34
C PRO A 311 10.74 3.96 -13.37
N ILE A 312 9.84 4.85 -13.05
CA ILE A 312 8.42 4.54 -12.81
C ILE A 312 7.53 5.21 -13.88
N MET A 313 6.76 4.41 -14.58
CA MET A 313 5.59 4.89 -15.32
C MET A 313 4.36 4.69 -14.45
N CYS A 314 3.74 5.76 -13.97
CA CYS A 314 2.67 5.71 -12.97
C CYS A 314 1.41 6.40 -13.45
N SER A 315 0.26 5.74 -13.24
CA SER A 315 -1.04 6.36 -13.41
C SER A 315 -1.24 7.54 -12.46
N LYS A 316 -1.83 8.63 -12.97
CA LYS A 316 -2.26 9.78 -12.17
C LYS A 316 -3.34 9.44 -11.12
N TYR A 317 -4.00 8.29 -11.24
CA TYR A 317 -5.03 7.81 -10.31
C TYR A 317 -4.50 6.86 -9.22
N ALA A 318 -3.20 6.74 -9.09
CA ALA A 318 -2.55 6.06 -7.97
C ALA A 318 -2.15 7.08 -6.91
N GLY A 319 -2.43 6.83 -5.64
CA GLY A 319 -2.01 7.72 -4.55
C GLY A 319 -0.51 7.96 -4.52
N VAL A 320 0.28 6.94 -4.86
CA VAL A 320 1.75 7.01 -4.92
C VAL A 320 2.29 7.89 -6.04
N SER A 321 1.45 8.34 -6.99
CA SER A 321 1.88 9.26 -8.05
C SER A 321 2.46 10.57 -7.50
N GLU A 322 2.09 10.96 -6.28
CA GLU A 322 2.61 12.18 -5.62
C GLU A 322 4.12 12.16 -5.33
N ILE A 323 4.77 10.98 -5.35
CA ILE A 323 6.22 10.86 -5.19
C ILE A 323 6.97 10.69 -6.52
N ILE A 324 6.25 10.74 -7.65
CA ILE A 324 6.85 10.67 -8.97
C ILE A 324 7.05 12.08 -9.53
N SER A 325 8.29 12.41 -9.81
CA SER A 325 8.68 13.65 -10.49
C SER A 325 8.84 13.36 -11.98
N SER A 326 7.85 13.78 -12.79
CA SER A 326 7.86 13.53 -14.24
C SER A 326 9.12 14.09 -14.90
N GLY A 327 9.84 13.23 -15.65
CA GLY A 327 11.12 13.55 -16.28
C GLY A 327 12.35 13.36 -15.40
N GLU A 328 12.20 13.13 -14.08
CA GLU A 328 13.31 12.91 -13.16
C GLU A 328 13.47 11.44 -12.75
N ASN A 329 12.40 10.81 -12.24
CA ASN A 329 12.39 9.41 -11.82
C ASN A 329 11.35 8.56 -12.56
N GLY A 330 10.69 9.14 -13.57
CA GLY A 330 9.70 8.46 -14.39
C GLY A 330 8.71 9.42 -15.04
N TYR A 331 7.51 8.92 -15.34
CA TYR A 331 6.44 9.70 -15.97
C TYR A 331 5.09 9.37 -15.36
N ILE A 332 4.26 10.41 -15.18
CA ILE A 332 2.85 10.28 -14.78
C ILE A 332 2.00 10.36 -16.04
N PHE A 333 1.03 9.46 -16.21
CA PHE A 333 0.17 9.39 -17.38
C PHE A 333 -1.31 9.18 -17.03
N ASP A 334 -2.19 9.49 -17.99
CA ASP A 334 -3.59 9.08 -17.94
C ASP A 334 -3.73 7.61 -18.37
N PRO A 335 -4.14 6.69 -17.47
CA PRO A 335 -4.25 5.27 -17.84
C PRO A 335 -5.36 5.00 -18.84
N PHE A 336 -6.29 5.93 -19.09
CA PHE A 336 -7.33 5.82 -20.11
C PHE A 336 -6.87 6.29 -21.49
N ASP A 337 -5.63 6.78 -21.62
CA ASP A 337 -5.02 7.18 -22.89
C ASP A 337 -3.86 6.23 -23.30
N PRO A 338 -4.13 5.17 -24.08
CA PRO A 338 -3.09 4.27 -24.57
C PRO A 338 -2.02 4.98 -25.40
N THR A 339 -2.35 6.13 -26.03
CA THR A 339 -1.40 6.90 -26.84
C THR A 339 -0.34 7.56 -25.95
N GLU A 340 -0.75 8.10 -24.81
CA GLU A 340 0.18 8.67 -23.82
C GLU A 340 1.07 7.59 -23.21
N ILE A 341 0.49 6.42 -22.89
CA ILE A 341 1.26 5.27 -22.38
C ILE A 341 2.31 4.84 -23.41
N ALA A 342 1.91 4.64 -24.68
CA ALA A 342 2.81 4.26 -25.77
C ALA A 342 3.93 5.29 -25.97
N LYS A 343 3.61 6.59 -25.94
CA LYS A 343 4.58 7.68 -26.02
C LYS A 343 5.66 7.58 -24.94
N PHE A 344 5.29 7.36 -23.69
CA PHE A 344 6.28 7.23 -22.63
C PHE A 344 7.06 5.92 -22.68
N MET A 345 6.44 4.82 -23.10
CA MET A 345 7.17 3.58 -23.39
C MET A 345 8.23 3.81 -24.47
N GLN A 346 7.87 4.50 -25.55
CA GLN A 346 8.78 4.79 -26.67
C GLN A 346 9.96 5.66 -26.23
N LEU A 347 9.78 6.64 -25.32
CA LEU A 347 10.90 7.42 -24.78
C LEU A 347 11.98 6.54 -24.14
N PHE A 348 11.61 5.49 -23.41
CA PHE A 348 12.57 4.55 -22.82
C PHE A 348 13.18 3.62 -23.88
N ILE A 349 12.43 3.24 -24.92
CA ILE A 349 12.92 2.40 -26.02
C ILE A 349 13.96 3.16 -26.82
N ASP A 350 13.68 4.43 -27.17
CA ASP A 350 14.56 5.26 -27.99
C ASP A 350 15.77 5.79 -27.20
N ASN A 351 15.65 5.94 -25.88
CA ASN A 351 16.67 6.52 -25.00
C ASN A 351 16.98 5.65 -23.78
N PRO A 352 17.52 4.43 -23.95
CA PRO A 352 17.75 3.51 -22.84
C PRO A 352 18.75 4.05 -21.79
N ASN A 353 19.58 5.02 -22.16
CA ASN A 353 20.57 5.64 -21.26
C ASN A 353 19.91 6.38 -20.07
N VAL A 354 18.65 6.85 -20.21
CA VAL A 354 17.96 7.55 -19.11
C VAL A 354 17.47 6.60 -18.03
N ILE A 355 17.38 5.30 -18.30
CA ILE A 355 16.85 4.29 -17.37
C ILE A 355 17.65 4.28 -16.06
N ASN A 356 18.98 4.21 -16.15
CA ASN A 356 19.82 4.14 -14.96
C ASN A 356 19.78 5.45 -14.15
N SER A 357 19.80 6.61 -14.79
CA SER A 357 19.73 7.89 -14.10
C SER A 357 18.39 8.12 -13.41
N MET A 358 17.27 7.82 -14.09
CA MET A 358 15.93 7.90 -13.50
C MET A 358 15.72 6.86 -12.40
N GLY A 359 16.26 5.65 -12.58
CA GLY A 359 16.23 4.61 -11.56
C GLY A 359 16.99 5.00 -10.30
N SER A 360 18.18 5.56 -10.42
CA SER A 360 18.93 6.11 -9.28
C SER A 360 18.14 7.20 -8.56
N LYS A 361 17.52 8.10 -9.30
CA LYS A 361 16.65 9.13 -8.73
C LYS A 361 15.45 8.56 -7.99
N SER A 362 14.83 7.48 -8.52
CA SER A 362 13.78 6.75 -7.80
C SER A 362 14.27 6.24 -6.43
N GLN A 363 15.46 5.65 -6.39
CA GLN A 363 16.04 5.12 -5.16
C GLN A 363 16.39 6.24 -4.17
N ASP A 364 16.92 7.37 -4.64
CA ASP A 364 17.21 8.54 -3.80
C ASP A 364 15.94 9.10 -3.15
N LEU A 365 14.84 9.21 -3.90
CA LEU A 365 13.56 9.73 -3.40
C LEU A 365 12.95 8.89 -2.27
N ILE A 366 13.26 7.60 -2.21
CA ILE A 366 12.75 6.72 -1.14
C ILE A 366 13.82 6.31 -0.12
N ALA A 367 15.04 6.84 -0.21
CA ALA A 367 16.14 6.47 0.70
C ALA A 367 15.76 6.65 2.18
N ASP A 368 15.00 7.72 2.48
CA ASP A 368 14.52 8.00 3.83
C ASP A 368 13.21 7.26 4.20
N HIS A 369 12.61 6.53 3.25
CA HIS A 369 11.42 5.74 3.49
C HIS A 369 11.80 4.35 4.01
N THR A 370 12.20 4.27 5.26
CA THR A 370 12.58 3.02 5.92
C THR A 370 11.57 2.61 6.99
N PRO A 371 11.49 1.32 7.35
CA PRO A 371 10.66 0.87 8.46
C PRO A 371 10.97 1.59 9.77
N GLU A 372 12.23 1.97 10.01
CA GLU A 372 12.69 2.73 11.16
C GLU A 372 12.14 4.17 11.15
N ALA A 373 12.20 4.84 10.00
CA ALA A 373 11.66 6.19 9.83
C ALA A 373 10.13 6.20 9.98
N ALA A 374 9.45 5.21 9.42
CA ALA A 374 8.01 5.04 9.58
C ALA A 374 7.63 4.79 11.05
N ALA A 375 8.38 3.97 11.77
CA ALA A 375 8.16 3.71 13.20
C ALA A 375 8.36 4.98 14.06
N LYS A 376 9.40 5.78 13.78
CA LYS A 376 9.60 7.09 14.42
C LYS A 376 8.43 8.03 14.18
N PHE A 377 7.96 8.10 12.94
CA PHE A 377 6.79 8.90 12.58
C PHE A 377 5.52 8.47 13.34
N LEU A 378 5.25 7.16 13.45
CA LEU A 378 4.13 6.65 14.25
C LEU A 378 4.26 7.02 15.73
N ALA A 379 5.48 6.98 16.28
CA ALA A 379 5.76 7.39 17.65
C ALA A 379 5.57 8.90 17.89
N GLU A 380 5.94 9.74 16.90
CA GLU A 380 5.67 11.18 16.91
C GLU A 380 4.17 11.46 16.98
N VAL A 381 3.35 10.79 16.16
CA VAL A 381 1.88 10.95 16.17
C VAL A 381 1.28 10.45 17.48
N GLN A 382 1.79 9.35 18.04
CA GLN A 382 1.39 8.88 19.37
C GLN A 382 1.69 9.93 20.45
N SER A 383 2.88 10.53 20.42
CA SER A 383 3.27 11.58 21.38
C SER A 383 2.39 12.81 21.25
N PHE A 384 1.99 13.18 20.03
CA PHE A 384 1.03 14.25 19.78
C PHE A 384 -0.33 13.92 20.44
N ALA A 385 -0.88 12.73 20.18
CA ALA A 385 -2.17 12.32 20.74
C ALA A 385 -2.21 12.27 22.26
N LEU A 386 -1.07 11.97 22.93
CA LEU A 386 -0.98 11.96 24.38
C LEU A 386 -0.95 13.35 25.02
N LYS A 387 -0.49 14.37 24.27
CA LYS A 387 -0.36 15.75 24.77
C LYS A 387 -1.64 16.58 24.63
N HIS A 388 -2.49 16.21 23.67
CA HIS A 388 -3.73 16.90 23.33
C HIS A 388 -4.96 16.07 23.68
#